data_d4fcfb5e962e2e512a404d75fa8aab12
#
_entry.id   d4fcfb5e962e2e512a404d75fa8aab12
#
_cell.length_a   1.000
_cell.length_b   1.000
_cell.length_c   1.000
_cell.angle_alpha   90.00
_cell.angle_beta   90.00
_cell.angle_gamma   90.00
#
_symmetry.space_group_name_H-M   'P 1'
#
loop_
_entity.id
_entity.type
_entity.pdbx_description
1 polymer ?
#
loop_
_entity_poly.entity_id
_entity_poly.type
_entity_poly.pdbx_seq_one_letter_code
_entity_poly.pdbx_strand_id
1 'polypeptide(L)'
;SIDVMQFHVWQDYFVNDDGWKKTIQEITKSGKVKHWGVSLNDYQPSNCLKTLDSGLISTVQFIFNIFHQRPTEKLLPYAKEHNIGLIVRVPLDEGSLADKLTLESRFDDQLRSVYFSPDRLKEFIPRVDSLKNLLGSEAKSLPELALRWILSHPEISTVIPGMRKVKNVELNCGLSDDKKLSSELMIELKKHVWERNFYVDMDPALKNQGYIEV
;
A
#
# COMPACT_ATOMS: atom_id res chain seq x y z
N SER A 1 -25.29 -3.45 -9.91
CA SER A 1 -24.09 -4.31 -9.82
C SER A 1 -22.94 -3.56 -9.18
N ILE A 2 -22.00 -4.29 -8.60
CA ILE A 2 -20.75 -3.79 -8.06
C ILE A 2 -19.65 -4.13 -9.08
N ASP A 3 -18.79 -3.16 -9.41
CA ASP A 3 -17.73 -3.40 -10.39
C ASP A 3 -16.61 -4.25 -9.79
N VAL A 4 -16.13 -3.91 -8.59
CA VAL A 4 -15.12 -4.68 -7.85
C VAL A 4 -15.57 -4.88 -6.41
N MET A 5 -15.62 -6.12 -5.95
CA MET A 5 -15.83 -6.49 -4.56
C MET A 5 -14.55 -7.12 -4.01
N GLN A 6 -14.11 -6.72 -2.81
CA GLN A 6 -12.86 -7.20 -2.23
C GLN A 6 -13.07 -7.92 -0.91
N PHE A 7 -12.39 -9.04 -0.72
CA PHE A 7 -12.20 -9.64 0.59
C PHE A 7 -11.20 -8.79 1.40
N HIS A 8 -11.53 -8.48 2.65
CA HIS A 8 -10.70 -7.67 3.52
C HIS A 8 -9.79 -8.55 4.39
N VAL A 9 -8.53 -8.13 4.55
CA VAL A 9 -7.49 -8.83 5.35
C VAL A 9 -7.33 -10.29 4.91
N TRP A 10 -7.14 -10.48 3.60
CA TRP A 10 -6.96 -11.80 3.02
C TRP A 10 -5.62 -12.42 3.40
N GLN A 11 -5.64 -13.74 3.59
CA GLN A 11 -4.45 -14.54 3.77
C GLN A 11 -4.50 -15.77 2.86
N ASP A 12 -3.35 -16.17 2.33
CA ASP A 12 -3.25 -17.19 1.29
C ASP A 12 -3.71 -18.58 1.73
N TYR A 13 -3.72 -18.85 3.04
CA TYR A 13 -4.23 -20.13 3.55
C TYR A 13 -5.75 -20.30 3.34
N PHE A 14 -6.51 -19.22 3.15
CA PHE A 14 -7.94 -19.30 2.83
C PHE A 14 -8.21 -19.97 1.46
N VAL A 15 -7.20 -20.08 0.59
CA VAL A 15 -7.32 -20.75 -0.70
C VAL A 15 -7.70 -22.24 -0.55
N ASN A 16 -7.40 -22.84 0.61
CA ASN A 16 -7.70 -24.23 0.91
C ASN A 16 -9.20 -24.49 1.22
N ASP A 17 -9.98 -23.43 1.45
CA ASP A 17 -11.43 -23.52 1.64
C ASP A 17 -12.14 -23.25 0.29
N ASP A 18 -12.82 -24.25 -0.26
CA ASP A 18 -13.53 -24.13 -1.53
C ASP A 18 -14.87 -23.36 -1.42
N GLY A 19 -15.34 -23.07 -0.23
CA GLY A 19 -16.62 -22.36 0.01
C GLY A 19 -16.65 -20.98 -0.63
N TRP A 20 -15.57 -20.21 -0.48
CA TRP A 20 -15.49 -18.88 -1.08
C TRP A 20 -15.48 -18.92 -2.61
N LYS A 21 -14.83 -19.92 -3.23
CA LYS A 21 -14.75 -20.06 -4.69
C LYS A 21 -16.13 -20.26 -5.29
N LYS A 22 -16.93 -21.19 -4.72
CA LYS A 22 -18.32 -21.41 -5.14
C LYS A 22 -19.19 -20.17 -4.99
N THR A 23 -19.09 -19.51 -3.83
CA THR A 23 -19.86 -18.31 -3.52
C THR A 23 -19.59 -17.19 -4.52
N ILE A 24 -18.32 -16.87 -4.83
CA ILE A 24 -18.01 -15.80 -5.78
C ILE A 24 -18.45 -16.16 -7.20
N GLN A 25 -18.34 -17.41 -7.62
CA GLN A 25 -18.81 -17.86 -8.93
C GLN A 25 -20.34 -17.71 -9.09
N GLU A 26 -21.11 -18.08 -8.06
CA GLU A 26 -22.56 -17.92 -8.03
C GLU A 26 -22.98 -16.44 -8.07
N ILE A 27 -22.32 -15.58 -7.25
CA ILE A 27 -22.60 -14.14 -7.22
C ILE A 27 -22.23 -13.48 -8.55
N THR A 28 -21.09 -13.85 -9.14
CA THR A 28 -20.67 -13.35 -10.46
C THR A 28 -21.68 -13.75 -11.54
N LYS A 29 -22.09 -15.02 -11.56
CA LYS A 29 -23.11 -15.53 -12.51
C LYS A 29 -24.44 -14.80 -12.38
N SER A 30 -24.80 -14.35 -11.17
CA SER A 30 -26.02 -13.56 -10.93
C SER A 30 -25.94 -12.11 -11.46
N GLY A 31 -24.76 -11.65 -11.92
CA GLY A 31 -24.52 -10.29 -12.39
C GLY A 31 -24.42 -9.21 -11.30
N LYS A 32 -24.42 -9.60 -10.01
CA LYS A 32 -24.35 -8.66 -8.89
C LYS A 32 -22.96 -8.06 -8.71
N VAL A 33 -21.90 -8.86 -8.94
CA VAL A 33 -20.50 -8.44 -8.87
C VAL A 33 -19.81 -8.82 -10.17
N LYS A 34 -19.06 -7.87 -10.75
CA LYS A 34 -18.34 -8.10 -12.01
C LYS A 34 -16.97 -8.72 -11.79
N HIS A 35 -16.21 -8.18 -10.84
CA HIS A 35 -14.84 -8.59 -10.53
C HIS A 35 -14.63 -8.75 -9.04
N TRP A 36 -13.72 -9.65 -8.67
CA TRP A 36 -13.35 -9.90 -7.29
C TRP A 36 -11.90 -9.52 -7.04
N GLY A 37 -11.64 -9.04 -5.85
CA GLY A 37 -10.32 -8.69 -5.39
C GLY A 37 -10.04 -9.17 -3.97
N VAL A 38 -8.79 -9.05 -3.56
CA VAL A 38 -8.37 -9.26 -2.18
C VAL A 38 -7.65 -8.02 -1.67
N SER A 39 -7.91 -7.65 -0.43
CA SER A 39 -7.12 -6.67 0.32
C SER A 39 -6.24 -7.42 1.29
N LEU A 40 -4.93 -7.28 1.14
CA LEU A 40 -3.96 -8.04 1.91
C LEU A 40 -3.86 -7.54 3.35
N ASN A 41 -3.36 -8.39 4.22
CA ASN A 41 -2.86 -8.00 5.52
C ASN A 41 -1.62 -7.10 5.40
N ASP A 42 -1.15 -6.60 6.54
CA ASP A 42 -0.06 -5.64 6.57
C ASP A 42 1.28 -6.28 6.26
N TYR A 43 2.09 -5.61 5.45
CA TYR A 43 3.48 -5.94 5.12
C TYR A 43 3.76 -7.38 4.62
N GLN A 44 2.75 -8.12 4.16
CA GLN A 44 2.90 -9.45 3.55
C GLN A 44 2.40 -9.46 2.10
N PRO A 45 3.06 -8.75 1.18
CA PRO A 45 2.57 -8.55 -0.19
C PRO A 45 2.48 -9.84 -1.02
N SER A 46 3.19 -10.89 -0.64
CA SER A 46 3.14 -12.18 -1.35
C SER A 46 2.07 -13.13 -0.79
N ASN A 47 1.35 -12.73 0.28
CA ASN A 47 0.34 -13.58 0.93
C ASN A 47 -1.00 -13.59 0.18
N CYS A 48 -0.92 -13.73 -1.14
CA CYS A 48 -2.06 -13.85 -2.06
C CYS A 48 -1.72 -14.64 -3.33
N LEU A 49 -0.46 -14.99 -3.55
CA LEU A 49 -0.04 -15.55 -4.84
C LEU A 49 -0.75 -16.85 -5.17
N LYS A 50 -0.90 -17.78 -4.20
CA LYS A 50 -1.68 -19.00 -4.39
C LYS A 50 -3.15 -18.74 -4.64
N THR A 51 -3.70 -17.67 -4.05
CA THR A 51 -5.08 -17.24 -4.28
C THR A 51 -5.25 -16.74 -5.70
N LEU A 52 -4.28 -15.97 -6.21
CA LEU A 52 -4.28 -15.46 -7.58
C LEU A 52 -4.18 -16.58 -8.61
N ASP A 53 -3.46 -17.68 -8.32
CA ASP A 53 -3.38 -18.88 -9.16
C ASP A 53 -4.76 -19.52 -9.41
N SER A 54 -5.77 -19.22 -8.57
CA SER A 54 -7.15 -19.70 -8.79
C SER A 54 -7.81 -19.12 -10.04
N GLY A 55 -7.30 -18.01 -10.58
CA GLY A 55 -7.89 -17.27 -11.70
C GLY A 55 -9.21 -16.54 -11.39
N LEU A 56 -9.65 -16.53 -10.12
CA LEU A 56 -10.92 -15.95 -9.70
C LEU A 56 -10.79 -14.50 -9.18
N ILE A 57 -9.56 -14.05 -8.94
CA ILE A 57 -9.25 -12.74 -8.37
C ILE A 57 -8.63 -11.85 -9.44
N SER A 58 -9.19 -10.67 -9.63
CA SER A 58 -8.78 -9.70 -10.66
C SER A 58 -8.01 -8.50 -10.10
N THR A 59 -8.10 -8.25 -8.77
CA THR A 59 -7.41 -7.09 -8.16
C THR A 59 -6.82 -7.43 -6.82
N VAL A 60 -5.70 -6.78 -6.49
CA VAL A 60 -5.07 -6.85 -5.16
C VAL A 60 -4.90 -5.45 -4.59
N GLN A 61 -5.38 -5.24 -3.35
CA GLN A 61 -5.11 -4.03 -2.58
C GLN A 61 -4.05 -4.31 -1.52
N PHE A 62 -3.00 -3.50 -1.45
CA PHE A 62 -1.84 -3.77 -0.61
C PHE A 62 -1.12 -2.49 -0.21
N ILE A 63 -0.29 -2.55 0.85
CA ILE A 63 0.58 -1.46 1.29
C ILE A 63 1.77 -1.35 0.33
N PHE A 64 2.01 -0.14 -0.17
CA PHE A 64 3.19 0.16 -0.98
C PHE A 64 3.54 1.65 -0.85
N ASN A 65 4.75 1.95 -0.43
CA ASN A 65 5.26 3.30 -0.28
C ASN A 65 6.79 3.29 -0.28
N ILE A 66 7.44 4.46 -0.25
CA ILE A 66 8.90 4.58 -0.34
C ILE A 66 9.62 3.77 0.73
N PHE A 67 9.06 3.63 1.94
CA PHE A 67 9.66 2.84 3.00
C PHE A 67 9.37 1.35 2.88
N HIS A 68 8.22 0.97 2.32
CA HIS A 68 7.82 -0.43 2.14
C HIS A 68 7.77 -0.81 0.66
N GLN A 69 8.87 -1.36 0.15
CA GLN A 69 9.08 -1.66 -1.27
C GLN A 69 9.03 -3.17 -1.61
N ARG A 70 8.83 -4.06 -0.64
CA ARG A 70 8.77 -5.53 -0.86
C ARG A 70 7.82 -6.00 -1.96
N PRO A 71 6.68 -5.33 -2.25
CA PRO A 71 5.83 -5.71 -3.38
C PRO A 71 6.56 -5.81 -4.72
N THR A 72 7.64 -5.03 -4.92
CA THR A 72 8.45 -5.06 -6.15
C THR A 72 9.15 -6.40 -6.41
N GLU A 73 9.35 -7.22 -5.36
CA GLU A 73 10.11 -8.47 -5.48
C GLU A 73 9.29 -9.57 -6.16
N LYS A 74 8.00 -9.70 -5.82
CA LYS A 74 7.15 -10.80 -6.31
C LYS A 74 5.78 -10.32 -6.80
N LEU A 75 5.06 -9.50 -6.03
CA LEU A 75 3.68 -9.14 -6.35
C LEU A 75 3.57 -8.33 -7.64
N LEU A 76 4.39 -7.30 -7.83
CA LEU A 76 4.34 -6.47 -9.04
C LEU A 76 4.66 -7.28 -10.30
N PRO A 77 5.78 -8.05 -10.37
CA PRO A 77 6.06 -8.91 -11.52
C PRO A 77 4.95 -9.91 -11.80
N TYR A 78 4.44 -10.59 -10.76
CA TYR A 78 3.36 -11.56 -10.90
C TYR A 78 2.08 -10.90 -11.47
N ALA A 79 1.68 -9.77 -10.91
CA ALA A 79 0.48 -9.06 -11.34
C ALA A 79 0.55 -8.60 -12.80
N LYS A 80 1.73 -8.16 -13.25
CA LYS A 80 1.98 -7.79 -14.65
C LYS A 80 1.81 -8.99 -15.58
N GLU A 81 2.41 -10.12 -15.24
CA GLU A 81 2.34 -11.35 -16.02
C GLU A 81 0.90 -11.88 -16.14
N HIS A 82 0.11 -11.77 -15.09
CA HIS A 82 -1.24 -12.33 -14.99
C HIS A 82 -2.37 -11.30 -15.20
N ASN A 83 -2.03 -10.05 -15.58
CA ASN A 83 -3.00 -8.97 -15.79
C ASN A 83 -3.90 -8.71 -14.56
N ILE A 84 -3.31 -8.66 -13.38
CA ILE A 84 -3.98 -8.38 -12.11
C ILE A 84 -3.92 -6.87 -11.82
N GLY A 85 -5.05 -6.26 -11.51
CA GLY A 85 -5.13 -4.85 -11.13
C GLY A 85 -4.54 -4.61 -9.73
N LEU A 86 -3.62 -3.66 -9.61
CA LEU A 86 -2.93 -3.32 -8.36
C LEU A 86 -3.44 -2.00 -7.78
N ILE A 87 -3.97 -2.06 -6.56
CA ILE A 87 -4.54 -0.92 -5.82
C ILE A 87 -3.64 -0.64 -4.61
N VAL A 88 -2.94 0.48 -4.63
CA VAL A 88 -2.04 0.85 -3.52
C VAL A 88 -2.79 1.57 -2.43
N ARG A 89 -2.75 1.02 -1.20
CA ARG A 89 -3.17 1.69 0.04
C ARG A 89 -1.95 2.16 0.86
N VAL A 90 -2.16 3.02 1.84
CA VAL A 90 -1.12 3.58 2.73
C VAL A 90 0.06 4.20 1.94
N PRO A 91 -0.20 4.96 0.87
CA PRO A 91 0.86 5.50 0.02
C PRO A 91 1.73 6.54 0.73
N LEU A 92 1.18 7.17 1.78
CA LEU A 92 1.88 8.19 2.60
C LEU A 92 2.31 7.63 3.96
N ASP A 93 2.41 6.31 4.10
CA ASP A 93 2.94 5.62 5.28
C ASP A 93 2.30 6.12 6.59
N GLU A 94 1.00 5.94 6.75
CA GLU A 94 0.15 6.43 7.85
C GLU A 94 0.22 7.95 8.08
N GLY A 95 0.91 8.67 7.24
CA GLY A 95 1.07 10.13 7.27
C GLY A 95 2.51 10.59 7.51
N SER A 96 3.48 9.70 7.65
CA SER A 96 4.89 10.09 7.79
C SER A 96 5.39 10.86 6.57
N LEU A 97 4.93 10.48 5.39
CA LEU A 97 5.27 11.11 4.11
C LEU A 97 4.32 12.28 3.75
N ALA A 98 3.48 12.74 4.68
CA ALA A 98 2.58 13.88 4.49
C ALA A 98 3.23 15.24 4.86
N ASP A 99 4.50 15.26 5.20
CA ASP A 99 5.30 16.45 5.56
C ASP A 99 4.73 17.25 6.76
N LYS A 100 4.25 16.52 7.79
CA LYS A 100 3.63 17.13 8.98
C LYS A 100 4.17 16.59 10.29
N LEU A 101 4.99 15.54 10.27
CA LEU A 101 5.56 14.99 11.49
C LEU A 101 6.69 15.85 12.04
N THR A 102 6.68 16.00 13.36
CA THR A 102 7.77 16.55 14.17
C THR A 102 7.98 15.67 15.40
N LEU A 103 9.06 15.87 16.15
CA LEU A 103 9.31 15.14 17.40
C LEU A 103 8.24 15.41 18.47
N GLU A 104 7.54 16.54 18.36
CA GLU A 104 6.45 16.97 19.26
C GLU A 104 5.08 16.48 18.80
N SER A 105 4.98 15.80 17.65
CA SER A 105 3.71 15.28 17.14
C SER A 105 3.05 14.35 18.15
N ARG A 106 1.73 14.54 18.36
CA ARG A 106 0.88 13.71 19.23
C ARG A 106 -0.39 13.39 18.48
N PHE A 107 -0.96 12.23 18.77
CA PHE A 107 -2.14 11.71 18.08
C PHE A 107 -3.16 11.20 19.09
N ASP A 108 -4.43 11.54 18.88
CA ASP A 108 -5.53 11.16 19.76
C ASP A 108 -6.11 9.77 19.39
N ASP A 109 -5.91 9.30 18.15
CA ASP A 109 -6.35 7.98 17.74
C ASP A 109 -5.33 6.89 18.10
N GLN A 110 -5.85 5.71 18.45
CA GLN A 110 -5.05 4.58 18.89
C GLN A 110 -4.01 4.14 17.86
N LEU A 111 -4.38 4.10 16.58
CA LEU A 111 -3.47 3.64 15.53
C LEU A 111 -2.24 4.54 15.44
N ARG A 112 -2.43 5.84 15.24
CA ARG A 112 -1.30 6.75 15.06
C ARG A 112 -0.54 7.03 16.34
N SER A 113 -1.17 6.96 17.51
CA SER A 113 -0.48 7.14 18.81
C SER A 113 0.54 6.02 19.06
N VAL A 114 0.24 4.79 18.65
CA VAL A 114 1.16 3.65 18.71
C VAL A 114 2.16 3.70 17.56
N TYR A 115 1.69 3.90 16.32
CA TYR A 115 2.52 3.94 15.13
C TYR A 115 3.60 5.02 15.18
N PHE A 116 3.26 6.19 15.70
CA PHE A 116 4.15 7.35 15.88
C PHE A 116 4.40 7.64 17.37
N SER A 117 4.73 6.61 18.15
CA SER A 117 5.15 6.83 19.54
C SER A 117 6.38 7.76 19.62
N PRO A 118 6.63 8.45 20.75
CA PRO A 118 7.75 9.38 20.86
C PRO A 118 9.11 8.78 20.48
N ASP A 119 9.34 7.50 20.77
CA ASP A 119 10.57 6.84 20.38
C ASP A 119 10.64 6.56 18.89
N ARG A 120 9.54 6.15 18.28
CA ARG A 120 9.46 5.93 16.83
C ARG A 120 9.59 7.24 16.04
N LEU A 121 9.08 8.35 16.55
CA LEU A 121 9.29 9.66 15.92
C LEU A 121 10.78 9.99 15.76
N LYS A 122 11.62 9.59 16.70
CA LYS A 122 13.10 9.76 16.60
C LYS A 122 13.70 8.97 15.42
N GLU A 123 13.03 7.88 15.01
CA GLU A 123 13.44 7.09 13.85
C GLU A 123 12.83 7.61 12.55
N PHE A 124 11.56 8.07 12.57
CA PHE A 124 10.88 8.60 11.40
C PHE A 124 11.49 9.90 10.90
N ILE A 125 11.74 10.87 11.80
CA ILE A 125 12.12 12.22 11.42
C ILE A 125 13.40 12.25 10.56
N PRO A 126 14.52 11.61 10.96
CA PRO A 126 15.74 11.61 10.13
C PRO A 126 15.52 10.99 8.74
N ARG A 127 14.67 9.94 8.65
CA ARG A 127 14.36 9.30 7.37
C ARG A 127 13.50 10.18 6.47
N VAL A 128 12.51 10.85 7.04
CA VAL A 128 11.66 11.82 6.34
C VAL A 128 12.49 13.01 5.84
N ASP A 129 13.37 13.55 6.69
CA ASP A 129 14.24 14.67 6.31
C ASP A 129 15.25 14.28 5.23
N SER A 130 15.75 13.04 5.25
CA SER A 130 16.58 12.52 4.17
C SER A 130 15.84 12.51 2.81
N LEU A 131 14.57 12.14 2.79
CA LEU A 131 13.74 12.21 1.59
C LEU A 131 13.47 13.66 1.14
N LYS A 132 13.32 14.60 2.06
CA LYS A 132 13.14 16.02 1.71
C LYS A 132 14.33 16.59 0.95
N ASN A 133 15.54 16.10 1.19
CA ASN A 133 16.74 16.50 0.46
C ASN A 133 16.70 16.09 -1.03
N LEU A 134 15.80 15.18 -1.42
CA LEU A 134 15.60 14.75 -2.80
C LEU A 134 14.53 15.56 -3.54
N LEU A 135 13.87 16.50 -2.85
CA LEU A 135 12.88 17.37 -3.49
C LEU A 135 13.56 18.33 -4.48
N GLY A 136 12.90 18.56 -5.62
CA GLY A 136 13.44 19.40 -6.68
C GLY A 136 12.47 19.61 -7.83
N SER A 137 12.96 19.57 -9.06
CA SER A 137 12.16 19.79 -10.26
C SER A 137 11.11 18.69 -10.52
N GLU A 138 11.38 17.47 -10.09
CA GLU A 138 10.52 16.31 -10.36
C GLU A 138 9.39 16.15 -9.30
N ALA A 139 9.62 16.63 -8.08
CA ALA A 139 8.62 16.69 -7.02
C ALA A 139 8.91 17.85 -6.07
N LYS A 140 7.92 18.70 -5.82
CA LYS A 140 8.06 19.93 -5.01
C LYS A 140 7.69 19.73 -3.55
N SER A 141 7.12 18.60 -3.21
CA SER A 141 6.71 18.27 -1.84
C SER A 141 6.86 16.78 -1.59
N LEU A 142 7.00 16.42 -0.32
CA LEU A 142 7.14 15.01 0.07
C LEU A 142 5.91 14.14 -0.30
N PRO A 143 4.65 14.60 -0.12
CA PRO A 143 3.50 13.85 -0.63
C PRO A 143 3.52 13.66 -2.16
N GLU A 144 3.94 14.67 -2.92
CA GLU A 144 4.08 14.57 -4.36
C GLU A 144 5.15 13.53 -4.73
N LEU A 145 6.32 13.57 -4.10
CA LEU A 145 7.39 12.60 -4.31
C LEU A 145 6.91 11.18 -4.04
N ALA A 146 6.22 10.97 -2.91
CA ALA A 146 5.72 9.65 -2.52
C ALA A 146 4.69 9.10 -3.52
N LEU A 147 3.75 9.92 -3.96
CA LEU A 147 2.72 9.48 -4.92
C LEU A 147 3.30 9.29 -6.33
N ARG A 148 4.17 10.19 -6.81
CA ARG A 148 4.85 10.01 -8.10
C ARG A 148 5.74 8.78 -8.12
N TRP A 149 6.43 8.48 -7.01
CA TRP A 149 7.22 7.26 -6.91
C TRP A 149 6.36 6.02 -7.14
N ILE A 150 5.20 5.91 -6.50
CA ILE A 150 4.25 4.79 -6.70
C ILE A 150 3.78 4.76 -8.16
N LEU A 151 3.31 5.89 -8.68
CA LEU A 151 2.78 6.01 -10.04
C LEU A 151 3.85 5.81 -11.12
N SER A 152 5.14 5.85 -10.77
CA SER A 152 6.24 5.55 -11.68
C SER A 152 6.44 4.05 -11.93
N HIS A 153 5.78 3.18 -11.15
CA HIS A 153 5.76 1.74 -11.40
C HIS A 153 4.63 1.41 -12.38
N PRO A 154 4.95 0.91 -13.58
CA PRO A 154 3.96 0.70 -14.65
C PRO A 154 2.93 -0.39 -14.32
N GLU A 155 3.19 -1.23 -13.32
CA GLU A 155 2.29 -2.28 -12.84
C GLU A 155 1.14 -1.74 -11.99
N ILE A 156 1.28 -0.54 -11.44
CA ILE A 156 0.27 0.05 -10.53
C ILE A 156 -0.92 0.57 -11.33
N SER A 157 -2.11 0.07 -11.02
CA SER A 157 -3.36 0.48 -11.66
C SER A 157 -3.91 1.76 -11.03
N THR A 158 -3.85 1.88 -9.70
CA THR A 158 -4.34 3.06 -8.98
C THR A 158 -3.77 3.14 -7.57
N VAL A 159 -3.83 4.36 -7.01
CA VAL A 159 -3.44 4.64 -5.62
C VAL A 159 -4.60 5.34 -4.89
N ILE A 160 -4.85 4.98 -3.62
CA ILE A 160 -5.93 5.51 -2.81
C ILE A 160 -5.41 6.34 -1.62
N PRO A 161 -4.86 7.55 -1.85
CA PRO A 161 -4.38 8.42 -0.78
C PRO A 161 -5.55 9.05 -0.01
N GLY A 162 -5.28 9.54 1.19
CA GLY A 162 -6.28 10.24 2.00
C GLY A 162 -6.75 11.55 1.35
N MET A 163 -8.06 11.67 1.08
CA MET A 163 -8.69 12.81 0.37
C MET A 163 -9.75 13.53 1.20
N ARG A 164 -9.56 13.66 2.51
CA ARG A 164 -10.56 14.28 3.42
C ARG A 164 -10.75 15.79 3.21
N LYS A 165 -9.79 16.50 2.61
CA LYS A 165 -9.84 17.93 2.32
C LYS A 165 -9.83 18.15 0.81
N VAL A 166 -10.62 19.13 0.30
CA VAL A 166 -10.66 19.51 -1.12
C VAL A 166 -9.26 19.71 -1.69
N LYS A 167 -8.42 20.48 -1.01
CA LYS A 167 -7.01 20.69 -1.39
C LYS A 167 -6.26 19.37 -1.64
N ASN A 168 -6.49 18.34 -0.81
CA ASN A 168 -5.82 17.04 -1.00
C ASN A 168 -6.37 16.30 -2.22
N VAL A 169 -7.67 16.44 -2.50
CA VAL A 169 -8.27 15.87 -3.72
C VAL A 169 -7.62 16.49 -4.96
N GLU A 170 -7.57 17.81 -5.02
CA GLU A 170 -6.97 18.54 -6.14
C GLU A 170 -5.49 18.19 -6.35
N LEU A 171 -4.71 18.19 -5.28
CA LEU A 171 -3.29 17.83 -5.35
C LEU A 171 -3.07 16.38 -5.77
N ASN A 172 -3.78 15.43 -5.15
CA ASN A 172 -3.59 14.01 -5.43
C ASN A 172 -4.07 13.63 -6.84
N CYS A 173 -5.26 14.12 -7.25
CA CYS A 173 -5.77 13.87 -8.60
C CYS A 173 -4.92 14.57 -9.68
N GLY A 174 -4.35 15.74 -9.38
CA GLY A 174 -3.46 16.43 -10.29
C GLY A 174 -2.16 15.68 -10.63
N LEU A 175 -1.82 14.64 -9.86
CA LEU A 175 -0.67 13.77 -10.15
C LEU A 175 -0.96 12.65 -11.16
N SER A 176 -2.22 12.51 -11.60
CA SER A 176 -2.58 11.62 -12.71
C SER A 176 -2.29 12.29 -14.07
N ASP A 177 -1.09 12.85 -14.20
CA ASP A 177 -0.61 13.64 -15.34
C ASP A 177 0.42 12.89 -16.21
N ASP A 178 0.55 11.57 -15.97
CA ASP A 178 1.51 10.65 -16.62
C ASP A 178 3.00 11.00 -16.44
N LYS A 179 3.34 12.00 -15.64
CA LYS A 179 4.74 12.32 -15.33
C LYS A 179 5.32 11.28 -14.38
N LYS A 180 6.40 10.68 -14.81
CA LYS A 180 7.18 9.70 -14.04
C LYS A 180 8.42 10.37 -13.46
N LEU A 181 8.93 9.82 -12.36
CA LEU A 181 10.23 10.18 -11.84
C LEU A 181 11.34 9.63 -12.76
N SER A 182 12.47 10.31 -12.83
CA SER A 182 13.66 9.83 -13.55
C SER A 182 14.17 8.51 -12.97
N SER A 183 14.87 7.75 -13.81
CA SER A 183 15.50 6.49 -13.38
C SER A 183 16.50 6.72 -12.23
N GLU A 184 17.22 7.81 -12.27
CA GLU A 184 18.20 8.22 -11.26
C GLU A 184 17.52 8.43 -9.90
N LEU A 185 16.40 9.16 -9.86
CA LEU A 185 15.65 9.40 -8.63
C LEU A 185 14.98 8.11 -8.13
N MET A 186 14.47 7.26 -9.02
CA MET A 186 13.91 5.95 -8.65
C MET A 186 14.97 5.04 -8.01
N ILE A 187 16.21 5.03 -8.54
CA ILE A 187 17.33 4.28 -7.95
C ILE A 187 17.69 4.84 -6.57
N GLU A 188 17.72 6.16 -6.42
CA GLU A 188 18.01 6.79 -5.12
C GLU A 188 16.93 6.44 -4.09
N LEU A 189 15.65 6.55 -4.45
CA LEU A 189 14.52 6.23 -3.59
C LEU A 189 14.49 4.75 -3.16
N LYS A 190 15.06 3.85 -3.96
CA LYS A 190 15.19 2.45 -3.59
C LYS A 190 16.06 2.24 -2.34
N LYS A 191 17.00 3.15 -2.04
CA LYS A 191 17.86 3.07 -0.87
C LYS A 191 17.14 3.41 0.45
N HIS A 192 15.92 3.96 0.38
CA HIS A 192 15.14 4.37 1.54
C HIS A 192 14.21 3.28 2.09
N VAL A 193 14.38 2.03 1.65
CA VAL A 193 13.68 0.88 2.24
C VAL A 193 13.90 0.87 3.76
N TRP A 194 12.81 0.68 4.50
CA TRP A 194 12.85 0.54 5.94
C TRP A 194 11.88 -0.56 6.38
N GLU A 195 12.43 -1.76 6.56
CA GLU A 195 11.69 -2.94 6.96
C GLU A 195 11.21 -2.81 8.41
N ARG A 196 9.90 -2.81 8.60
CA ARG A 196 9.25 -2.75 9.91
C ARG A 196 7.78 -3.14 9.79
N ASN A 197 7.21 -3.58 10.91
CA ASN A 197 5.77 -3.77 11.04
C ASN A 197 5.29 -3.29 12.42
N PHE A 198 4.86 -2.05 12.52
CA PHE A 198 4.37 -1.46 13.77
C PHE A 198 2.90 -1.81 14.09
N TYR A 199 2.17 -2.39 13.14
CA TYR A 199 0.78 -2.81 13.38
C TYR A 199 0.68 -3.99 14.35
N VAL A 200 1.68 -4.85 14.41
CA VAL A 200 1.69 -5.99 15.36
C VAL A 200 1.70 -5.57 16.82
N ASP A 201 2.10 -4.34 17.12
CA ASP A 201 2.10 -3.83 18.49
C ASP A 201 0.71 -3.32 18.92
N MET A 202 -0.22 -3.15 17.98
CA MET A 202 -1.59 -2.71 18.24
C MET A 202 -2.53 -3.87 18.56
N ASP A 203 -2.20 -5.05 18.07
CA ASP A 203 -3.00 -6.27 18.32
C ASP A 203 -2.07 -7.46 18.65
N PRO A 204 -1.98 -7.85 19.92
CA PRO A 204 -1.18 -9.00 20.35
C PRO A 204 -1.58 -10.33 19.67
N ALA A 205 -2.83 -10.45 19.20
CA ALA A 205 -3.27 -11.64 18.47
C ALA A 205 -2.58 -11.77 17.11
N LEU A 206 -2.17 -10.66 16.49
CA LEU A 206 -1.41 -10.66 15.24
C LEU A 206 -0.02 -11.30 15.43
N LYS A 207 0.59 -11.15 16.61
CA LYS A 207 1.89 -11.78 16.93
C LYS A 207 1.80 -13.30 16.88
N ASN A 208 0.66 -13.88 17.24
CA ASN A 208 0.45 -15.33 17.27
C ASN A 208 0.06 -15.91 15.89
N GLN A 209 -0.20 -15.07 14.89
CA GLN A 209 -0.63 -15.47 13.54
C GLN A 209 0.51 -15.48 12.51
N GLY A 210 1.77 -15.44 12.92
CA GLY A 210 2.92 -15.42 12.01
C GLY A 210 3.14 -14.10 11.26
N TYR A 211 2.54 -13.01 11.74
CA TYR A 211 2.67 -11.66 11.14
C TYR A 211 4.05 -11.00 11.37
N ILE A 212 4.96 -11.69 12.05
CA ILE A 212 6.17 -11.06 12.60
C ILE A 212 7.40 -11.26 11.71
N GLU A 213 7.36 -12.16 10.76
CA GLU A 213 8.53 -12.34 9.88
C GLU A 213 8.56 -11.24 8.82
N VAL A 214 9.35 -10.22 9.16
CA VAL A 214 9.88 -9.23 8.24
C VAL A 214 11.13 -9.80 7.59
#